data_cdb35f36f0693a9134ccbab1833e45c8
#
_entry.id   cdb35f36f0693a9134ccbab1833e45c8
#
_cell.length_a   1.000
_cell.length_b   1.000
_cell.length_c   1.000
_cell.angle_alpha   90.00
_cell.angle_beta   90.00
_cell.angle_gamma   90.00
#
_symmetry.space_group_name_H-M   'P 1'
#
loop_
_entity.id
_entity.type
_entity.pdbx_description
1 polymer ?
#
loop_
_entity_poly.entity_id
_entity_poly.type
_entity_poly.pdbx_seq_one_letter_code
_entity_poly.pdbx_strand_id
1 'polypeptide(L)'
;SKQAVMKYNNTEFTLLDTPGHVDFSAEAERTLQVLDYAILVISGTDGVQSHTCTLWKLLKKYNVPCFIFVNKMDLDGADKLSVMAQLRTGLDENCVDFTYPNSDGFRESVAVCDEKILEKYYETDAVEKSDITDAIKERKIFPCMFGSALKLDGVKAFLNLLDEYTVMPSYGDEFGAKVYKIAEDNQGNRLTFMKITGGSLKVREILQSEKNTNAEKVNRIRIYSGEKFTAVEEAVAGTVCAVTGITFTSSGDGLGVEKNSGVPVLEPVLTYKVELEDGTDAHTALTKLKTLENEDPQ
;
A
#
# COMPACT_ATOMS: atom_id res chain seq x y z
N SER A 1 -3.76 7.50 6.48
CA SER A 1 -3.48 6.06 6.55
C SER A 1 -3.21 5.62 7.98
N LYS A 2 -3.68 4.45 8.38
CA LYS A 2 -3.40 3.81 9.68
C LYS A 2 -2.55 2.58 9.45
N GLN A 3 -1.65 2.28 10.39
CA GLN A 3 -0.79 1.11 10.35
C GLN A 3 -1.24 0.07 11.38
N ALA A 4 -1.22 -1.21 11.01
CA ALA A 4 -1.40 -2.33 11.92
C ALA A 4 -0.39 -3.43 11.60
N VAL A 5 0.19 -4.03 12.63
CA VAL A 5 1.10 -5.18 12.50
C VAL A 5 0.38 -6.43 12.98
N MET A 6 0.40 -7.48 12.17
CA MET A 6 -0.19 -8.76 12.53
C MET A 6 0.74 -9.91 12.14
N LYS A 7 0.71 -10.99 12.94
CA LYS A 7 1.35 -12.26 12.58
C LYS A 7 0.29 -13.27 12.16
N TYR A 8 0.54 -13.91 11.03
CA TYR A 8 -0.27 -15.01 10.56
C TYR A 8 0.64 -16.15 10.11
N ASN A 9 0.47 -17.33 10.70
CA ASN A 9 1.42 -18.42 10.58
C ASN A 9 2.86 -17.96 10.93
N ASN A 10 3.79 -18.06 9.98
CA ASN A 10 5.18 -17.63 10.13
C ASN A 10 5.48 -16.27 9.48
N THR A 11 4.46 -15.62 8.91
CA THR A 11 4.60 -14.35 8.18
C THR A 11 4.12 -13.20 9.06
N GLU A 12 4.90 -12.13 9.10
CA GLU A 12 4.49 -10.86 9.71
C GLU A 12 4.05 -9.90 8.62
N PHE A 13 2.82 -9.41 8.74
CA PHE A 13 2.23 -8.46 7.82
C PHE A 13 2.13 -7.08 8.48
N THR A 14 2.64 -6.07 7.80
CA THR A 14 2.35 -4.68 8.13
C THR A 14 1.27 -4.17 7.18
N LEU A 15 0.07 -3.95 7.71
CA LEU A 15 -1.07 -3.41 6.97
C LEU A 15 -1.04 -1.89 7.03
N LEU A 16 -1.17 -1.25 5.88
CA LEU A 16 -1.38 0.18 5.75
C LEU A 16 -2.81 0.40 5.23
N ASP A 17 -3.72 0.80 6.13
CA ASP A 17 -5.09 1.12 5.78
C ASP A 17 -5.14 2.51 5.14
N THR A 18 -5.55 2.58 3.88
CA THR A 18 -5.66 3.82 3.11
C THR A 18 -7.10 4.29 3.06
N PRO A 19 -7.35 5.61 3.14
CA PRO A 19 -8.69 6.14 2.96
C PRO A 19 -9.26 5.74 1.60
N GLY A 20 -10.52 5.26 1.59
CA GLY A 20 -11.21 4.86 0.37
C GLY A 20 -11.96 5.99 -0.34
N HIS A 21 -11.95 7.22 0.17
CA HIS A 21 -12.66 8.36 -0.41
C HIS A 21 -11.78 9.10 -1.42
N VAL A 22 -12.43 9.62 -2.48
CA VAL A 22 -11.73 10.30 -3.60
C VAL A 22 -10.91 11.50 -3.12
N ASP A 23 -11.36 12.22 -2.10
CA ASP A 23 -10.68 13.39 -1.53
C ASP A 23 -9.31 13.07 -0.91
N PHE A 24 -9.05 11.80 -0.58
CA PHE A 24 -7.78 11.35 0.00
C PHE A 24 -6.90 10.57 -1.01
N SER A 25 -7.16 10.76 -2.28
CA SER A 25 -6.46 10.02 -3.35
C SER A 25 -4.96 10.29 -3.37
N ALA A 26 -4.52 11.51 -3.04
CA ALA A 26 -3.10 11.85 -2.96
C ALA A 26 -2.37 11.13 -1.80
N GLU A 27 -3.02 10.99 -0.63
CA GLU A 27 -2.48 10.19 0.48
C GLU A 27 -2.40 8.70 0.10
N ALA A 28 -3.43 8.19 -0.59
CA ALA A 28 -3.41 6.83 -1.12
C ALA A 28 -2.26 6.64 -2.11
N GLU A 29 -2.06 7.55 -3.06
CA GLU A 29 -0.98 7.48 -4.06
C GLU A 29 0.41 7.44 -3.40
N ARG A 30 0.65 8.28 -2.38
CA ARG A 30 1.92 8.26 -1.62
C ARG A 30 2.13 6.94 -0.88
N THR A 31 1.07 6.39 -0.30
CA THR A 31 1.14 5.10 0.39
C THR A 31 1.44 3.94 -0.57
N LEU A 32 0.91 3.96 -1.81
CA LEU A 32 1.17 2.92 -2.80
C LEU A 32 2.66 2.74 -3.12
N GLN A 33 3.46 3.80 -2.98
CA GLN A 33 4.89 3.76 -3.30
C GLN A 33 5.74 2.98 -2.29
N VAL A 34 5.17 2.63 -1.13
CA VAL A 34 5.85 1.88 -0.08
C VAL A 34 5.27 0.48 0.12
N LEU A 35 4.25 0.10 -0.66
CA LEU A 35 3.65 -1.22 -0.59
C LEU A 35 4.48 -2.27 -1.31
N ASP A 36 4.54 -3.48 -0.75
CA ASP A 36 5.03 -4.67 -1.43
C ASP A 36 3.90 -5.32 -2.23
N TYR A 37 2.70 -5.31 -1.67
CA TYR A 37 1.46 -5.81 -2.26
C TYR A 37 0.29 -4.91 -1.86
N ALA A 38 -0.72 -4.87 -2.70
CA ALA A 38 -1.98 -4.19 -2.40
C ALA A 38 -3.12 -5.20 -2.25
N ILE A 39 -4.06 -4.88 -1.38
CA ILE A 39 -5.35 -5.55 -1.29
C ILE A 39 -6.40 -4.55 -1.76
N LEU A 40 -7.00 -4.81 -2.92
CA LEU A 40 -8.10 -4.01 -3.44
C LEU A 40 -9.42 -4.60 -2.96
N VAL A 41 -10.13 -3.87 -2.11
CA VAL A 41 -11.42 -4.31 -1.57
C VAL A 41 -12.56 -3.72 -2.40
N ILE A 42 -13.42 -4.58 -2.93
CA ILE A 42 -14.54 -4.21 -3.81
C ILE A 42 -15.84 -4.71 -3.18
N SER A 43 -16.91 -3.92 -3.25
CA SER A 43 -18.23 -4.35 -2.81
C SER A 43 -18.86 -5.31 -3.83
N GLY A 44 -19.36 -6.46 -3.37
CA GLY A 44 -20.04 -7.44 -4.21
C GLY A 44 -21.37 -6.96 -4.78
N THR A 45 -22.01 -5.96 -4.14
CA THR A 45 -23.25 -5.35 -4.62
C THR A 45 -23.02 -4.23 -5.61
N ASP A 46 -21.92 -3.45 -5.43
CA ASP A 46 -21.66 -2.26 -6.23
C ASP A 46 -20.72 -2.54 -7.42
N GLY A 47 -19.93 -3.62 -7.33
CA GLY A 47 -18.98 -4.03 -8.35
C GLY A 47 -17.83 -3.03 -8.57
N VAL A 48 -17.33 -2.97 -9.80
CA VAL A 48 -16.22 -2.09 -10.19
C VAL A 48 -16.74 -0.68 -10.43
N GLN A 49 -16.30 0.27 -9.59
CA GLN A 49 -16.67 1.68 -9.67
C GLN A 49 -15.56 2.54 -10.30
N SER A 50 -15.87 3.78 -10.66
CA SER A 50 -14.89 4.72 -11.25
C SER A 50 -13.65 4.92 -10.37
N HIS A 51 -13.83 5.02 -9.06
CA HIS A 51 -12.70 5.15 -8.13
C HIS A 51 -11.84 3.89 -8.08
N THR A 52 -12.44 2.71 -8.16
CA THR A 52 -11.72 1.42 -8.29
C THR A 52 -10.80 1.43 -9.51
N CYS A 53 -11.30 1.92 -10.67
CA CYS A 53 -10.49 2.05 -11.87
C CYS A 53 -9.33 3.05 -11.70
N THR A 54 -9.53 4.13 -10.95
CA THR A 54 -8.48 5.10 -10.64
C THR A 54 -7.38 4.46 -9.79
N LEU A 55 -7.75 3.77 -8.71
CA LEU A 55 -6.79 3.04 -7.87
C LEU A 55 -6.05 1.96 -8.67
N TRP A 56 -6.75 1.25 -9.55
CA TRP A 56 -6.15 0.24 -10.42
C TRP A 56 -5.06 0.82 -11.34
N LYS A 57 -5.33 1.98 -11.95
CA LYS A 57 -4.34 2.70 -12.78
C LYS A 57 -3.12 3.11 -11.98
N LEU A 58 -3.30 3.57 -10.73
CA LEU A 58 -2.18 3.89 -9.84
C LEU A 58 -1.37 2.64 -9.48
N LEU A 59 -2.03 1.54 -9.09
CA LEU A 59 -1.36 0.27 -8.83
C LEU A 59 -0.54 -0.21 -10.04
N LYS A 60 -1.07 -0.02 -11.25
CA LYS A 60 -0.35 -0.33 -12.49
C LYS A 60 0.85 0.61 -12.70
N LYS A 61 0.67 1.93 -12.49
CA LYS A 61 1.75 2.93 -12.61
C LYS A 61 2.93 2.62 -11.69
N TYR A 62 2.64 2.26 -10.44
CA TYR A 62 3.67 1.97 -9.42
C TYR A 62 4.11 0.50 -9.41
N ASN A 63 3.63 -0.29 -10.35
CA ASN A 63 3.92 -1.72 -10.48
C ASN A 63 3.70 -2.51 -9.18
N VAL A 64 2.66 -2.17 -8.40
CA VAL A 64 2.32 -2.84 -7.15
C VAL A 64 1.49 -4.09 -7.43
N PRO A 65 1.95 -5.31 -7.07
CA PRO A 65 1.15 -6.53 -7.16
C PRO A 65 -0.14 -6.41 -6.34
N CYS A 66 -1.24 -6.98 -6.84
CA CYS A 66 -2.54 -6.75 -6.23
C CYS A 66 -3.35 -8.03 -6.06
N PHE A 67 -3.88 -8.22 -4.86
CA PHE A 67 -4.92 -9.19 -4.53
C PHE A 67 -6.26 -8.47 -4.45
N ILE A 68 -7.33 -9.12 -4.89
CA ILE A 68 -8.68 -8.53 -4.88
C ILE A 68 -9.55 -9.31 -3.90
N PHE A 69 -10.17 -8.60 -2.96
CA PHE A 69 -11.17 -9.16 -2.06
C PHE A 69 -12.54 -8.55 -2.34
N VAL A 70 -13.45 -9.35 -2.88
CA VAL A 70 -14.84 -8.95 -3.11
C VAL A 70 -15.62 -9.18 -1.82
N ASN A 71 -15.92 -8.09 -1.13
CA ASN A 71 -16.57 -8.06 0.18
C ASN A 71 -18.09 -7.93 0.05
N LYS A 72 -18.80 -8.16 1.14
CA LYS A 72 -20.27 -8.03 1.23
C LYS A 72 -21.03 -9.03 0.35
N MET A 73 -20.45 -10.21 0.11
CA MET A 73 -21.11 -11.27 -0.67
C MET A 73 -22.33 -11.90 0.04
N ASP A 74 -22.54 -11.55 1.30
CA ASP A 74 -23.70 -11.93 2.11
C ASP A 74 -24.94 -11.04 1.92
N LEU A 75 -24.81 -9.95 1.17
CA LEU A 75 -25.93 -9.04 0.92
C LEU A 75 -26.73 -9.47 -0.33
N ASP A 76 -28.04 -9.18 -0.28
CA ASP A 76 -28.93 -9.38 -1.42
C ASP A 76 -28.44 -8.54 -2.63
N GLY A 77 -28.42 -9.18 -3.81
CA GLY A 77 -27.94 -8.57 -5.05
C GLY A 77 -26.45 -8.75 -5.33
N ALA A 78 -25.67 -9.32 -4.40
CA ALA A 78 -24.30 -9.72 -4.70
C ALA A 78 -24.28 -10.97 -5.59
N ASP A 79 -23.67 -10.87 -6.78
CA ASP A 79 -23.53 -11.98 -7.72
C ASP A 79 -22.07 -12.16 -8.14
N LYS A 80 -21.50 -13.30 -7.75
CA LYS A 80 -20.10 -13.64 -8.00
C LYS A 80 -19.75 -13.64 -9.49
N LEU A 81 -20.60 -14.20 -10.34
CA LEU A 81 -20.32 -14.29 -11.78
C LEU A 81 -20.34 -12.91 -12.44
N SER A 82 -21.31 -12.08 -12.07
CA SER A 82 -21.41 -10.71 -12.55
C SER A 82 -20.19 -9.88 -12.13
N VAL A 83 -19.77 -9.97 -10.86
CA VAL A 83 -18.60 -9.23 -10.37
C VAL A 83 -17.31 -9.72 -11.04
N MET A 84 -17.12 -11.03 -11.20
CA MET A 84 -15.96 -11.56 -11.94
C MET A 84 -15.89 -11.05 -13.38
N ALA A 85 -17.02 -10.98 -14.08
CA ALA A 85 -17.07 -10.41 -15.43
C ALA A 85 -16.68 -8.92 -15.41
N GLN A 86 -17.15 -8.14 -14.45
CA GLN A 86 -16.79 -6.74 -14.26
C GLN A 86 -15.29 -6.56 -13.94
N LEU A 87 -14.71 -7.41 -13.08
CA LEU A 87 -13.27 -7.39 -12.77
C LEU A 87 -12.43 -7.61 -14.03
N ARG A 88 -12.78 -8.62 -14.83
CA ARG A 88 -12.07 -8.95 -16.07
C ARG A 88 -12.18 -7.86 -17.13
N THR A 89 -13.35 -7.26 -17.29
CA THR A 89 -13.57 -6.22 -18.31
C THR A 89 -13.15 -4.82 -17.85
N GLY A 90 -13.28 -4.51 -16.56
CA GLY A 90 -13.03 -3.18 -16.00
C GLY A 90 -11.63 -2.97 -15.46
N LEU A 91 -10.95 -4.04 -15.02
CA LEU A 91 -9.61 -3.95 -14.45
C LEU A 91 -8.58 -4.67 -15.32
N ASP A 92 -8.68 -6.02 -15.39
CA ASP A 92 -7.73 -6.82 -16.15
C ASP A 92 -8.32 -8.21 -16.44
N GLU A 93 -8.15 -8.73 -17.68
CA GLU A 93 -8.63 -10.05 -18.09
C GLU A 93 -8.03 -11.19 -17.27
N ASN A 94 -6.85 -10.97 -16.69
CA ASN A 94 -6.12 -11.91 -15.85
C ASN A 94 -6.56 -11.90 -14.37
N CYS A 95 -7.74 -11.35 -14.07
CA CYS A 95 -8.41 -11.58 -12.80
C CYS A 95 -8.87 -13.03 -12.70
N VAL A 96 -8.32 -13.80 -11.75
CA VAL A 96 -8.58 -15.23 -11.55
C VAL A 96 -9.24 -15.49 -10.21
N ASP A 97 -10.28 -16.33 -10.19
CA ASP A 97 -10.97 -16.74 -8.97
C ASP A 97 -10.16 -17.80 -8.21
N PHE A 98 -9.66 -17.44 -7.04
CA PHE A 98 -8.87 -18.32 -6.14
C PHE A 98 -9.71 -19.01 -5.06
N THR A 99 -11.04 -19.00 -5.17
CA THR A 99 -11.88 -19.66 -4.16
C THR A 99 -11.64 -21.19 -4.12
N TYR A 100 -11.34 -21.79 -5.28
CA TYR A 100 -11.11 -23.24 -5.40
C TYR A 100 -9.83 -23.54 -6.19
N PRO A 101 -8.64 -23.34 -5.60
CA PRO A 101 -7.35 -23.42 -6.32
C PRO A 101 -6.95 -24.83 -6.76
N ASN A 102 -7.69 -25.86 -6.34
CA ASN A 102 -7.39 -27.26 -6.71
C ASN A 102 -8.30 -27.79 -7.83
N SER A 103 -9.16 -26.97 -8.42
CA SER A 103 -10.03 -27.40 -9.51
C SER A 103 -9.30 -27.37 -10.86
N ASP A 104 -9.68 -28.24 -11.78
CA ASP A 104 -9.08 -28.27 -13.13
C ASP A 104 -9.29 -26.95 -13.87
N GLY A 105 -10.49 -26.36 -13.77
CA GLY A 105 -10.77 -25.05 -14.35
C GLY A 105 -9.95 -23.89 -13.76
N PHE A 106 -9.46 -24.04 -12.51
CA PHE A 106 -8.52 -23.08 -11.94
C PHE A 106 -7.16 -23.12 -12.63
N ARG A 107 -6.60 -24.35 -12.85
CA ARG A 107 -5.29 -24.51 -13.52
C ARG A 107 -5.32 -23.91 -14.93
N GLU A 108 -6.36 -24.20 -15.69
CA GLU A 108 -6.55 -23.60 -17.02
C GLU A 108 -6.64 -22.07 -16.94
N SER A 109 -7.41 -21.54 -16.00
CA SER A 109 -7.56 -20.09 -15.81
C SER A 109 -6.25 -19.39 -15.44
N VAL A 110 -5.37 -20.05 -14.72
CA VAL A 110 -4.02 -19.55 -14.38
C VAL A 110 -3.10 -19.68 -15.60
N ALA A 111 -3.12 -20.82 -16.28
CA ALA A 111 -2.22 -21.10 -17.40
C ALA A 111 -2.38 -20.09 -18.55
N VAL A 112 -3.59 -19.68 -18.87
CA VAL A 112 -3.85 -18.72 -19.96
C VAL A 112 -3.39 -17.29 -19.65
N CYS A 113 -3.05 -16.98 -18.40
CA CYS A 113 -2.60 -15.64 -18.00
C CYS A 113 -1.12 -15.36 -18.36
N ASP A 114 -0.32 -16.39 -18.60
CA ASP A 114 1.12 -16.23 -18.92
C ASP A 114 1.57 -17.31 -19.90
N GLU A 115 2.25 -16.91 -20.97
CA GLU A 115 2.70 -17.82 -22.02
C GLU A 115 3.61 -18.95 -21.48
N LYS A 116 4.50 -18.66 -20.54
CA LYS A 116 5.41 -19.66 -19.96
C LYS A 116 4.67 -20.69 -19.12
N ILE A 117 3.66 -20.22 -18.35
CA ILE A 117 2.82 -21.12 -17.55
C ILE A 117 1.98 -21.99 -18.48
N LEU A 118 1.46 -21.41 -19.58
CA LEU A 118 0.67 -22.13 -20.56
C LEU A 118 1.47 -23.23 -21.27
N GLU A 119 2.69 -22.93 -21.74
CA GLU A 119 3.58 -23.92 -22.34
C GLU A 119 3.86 -25.08 -21.38
N LYS A 120 4.23 -24.76 -20.13
CA LYS A 120 4.50 -25.77 -19.09
C LYS A 120 3.25 -26.61 -18.77
N TYR A 121 2.09 -25.99 -18.71
CA TYR A 121 0.82 -26.67 -18.47
C TYR A 121 0.49 -27.67 -19.58
N TYR A 122 0.73 -27.32 -20.85
CA TYR A 122 0.54 -28.26 -21.97
C TYR A 122 1.51 -29.45 -21.93
N GLU A 123 2.72 -29.26 -21.40
CA GLU A 123 3.70 -30.32 -21.30
C GLU A 123 3.48 -31.24 -20.10
N THR A 124 3.04 -30.70 -18.96
CA THR A 124 3.06 -31.40 -17.65
C THR A 124 1.69 -31.60 -17.03
N ASP A 125 0.63 -30.98 -17.57
CA ASP A 125 -0.71 -30.92 -16.98
C ASP A 125 -0.71 -30.36 -15.53
N ALA A 126 0.31 -29.56 -15.19
CA ALA A 126 0.50 -28.99 -13.86
C ALA A 126 0.85 -27.51 -13.91
N VAL A 127 0.41 -26.79 -12.89
CA VAL A 127 0.81 -25.41 -12.60
C VAL A 127 1.48 -25.38 -11.24
N GLU A 128 2.72 -24.97 -11.18
CA GLU A 128 3.46 -24.92 -9.93
C GLU A 128 3.15 -23.65 -9.14
N LYS A 129 3.22 -23.76 -7.82
CA LYS A 129 3.02 -22.62 -6.90
C LYS A 129 4.00 -21.47 -7.18
N SER A 130 5.26 -21.78 -7.47
CA SER A 130 6.29 -20.80 -7.83
C SER A 130 5.90 -19.97 -9.04
N ASP A 131 5.36 -20.64 -10.09
CA ASP A 131 4.94 -19.96 -11.32
C ASP A 131 3.80 -18.96 -11.04
N ILE A 132 2.83 -19.35 -10.20
CA ILE A 132 1.73 -18.47 -9.77
C ILE A 132 2.28 -17.30 -8.97
N THR A 133 3.17 -17.55 -8.02
CA THR A 133 3.76 -16.51 -7.15
C THR A 133 4.52 -15.47 -7.97
N ASP A 134 5.34 -15.92 -8.92
CA ASP A 134 6.09 -15.04 -9.81
C ASP A 134 5.14 -14.23 -10.73
N ALA A 135 4.12 -14.88 -11.28
CA ALA A 135 3.13 -14.21 -12.12
C ALA A 135 2.30 -13.15 -11.35
N ILE A 136 1.96 -13.40 -10.07
CA ILE A 136 1.34 -12.38 -9.20
C ILE A 136 2.30 -11.21 -8.99
N LYS A 137 3.57 -11.50 -8.64
CA LYS A 137 4.60 -10.48 -8.41
C LYS A 137 4.86 -9.64 -9.67
N GLU A 138 4.83 -10.23 -10.85
CA GLU A 138 4.97 -9.57 -12.14
C GLU A 138 3.69 -8.91 -12.64
N ARG A 139 2.60 -8.94 -11.85
CA ARG A 139 1.28 -8.40 -12.22
C ARG A 139 0.67 -9.03 -13.48
N LYS A 140 0.92 -10.28 -13.70
CA LYS A 140 0.33 -11.10 -14.78
C LYS A 140 -0.92 -11.86 -14.32
N ILE A 141 -1.06 -12.07 -13.01
CA ILE A 141 -2.23 -12.70 -12.39
C ILE A 141 -2.70 -11.84 -11.22
N PHE A 142 -4.02 -11.68 -11.11
CA PHE A 142 -4.66 -10.94 -10.04
C PHE A 142 -5.63 -11.85 -9.29
N PRO A 143 -5.20 -12.42 -8.13
CA PRO A 143 -6.03 -13.31 -7.35
C PRO A 143 -7.28 -12.61 -6.82
N CYS A 144 -8.46 -13.19 -7.07
CA CYS A 144 -9.74 -12.71 -6.60
C CYS A 144 -10.33 -13.71 -5.59
N MET A 145 -10.76 -13.19 -4.44
CA MET A 145 -11.46 -13.94 -3.41
C MET A 145 -12.77 -13.25 -3.07
N PHE A 146 -13.75 -14.04 -2.65
CA PHE A 146 -15.10 -13.59 -2.35
C PHE A 146 -15.47 -13.91 -0.91
N GLY A 147 -16.15 -12.98 -0.23
CA GLY A 147 -16.53 -13.21 1.16
C GLY A 147 -17.30 -12.07 1.80
N SER A 148 -17.44 -12.15 3.11
CA SER A 148 -18.02 -11.11 3.96
C SER A 148 -17.12 -10.85 5.15
N ALA A 149 -16.46 -9.71 5.17
CA ALA A 149 -15.60 -9.33 6.28
C ALA A 149 -16.38 -9.21 7.59
N LEU A 150 -17.62 -8.73 7.54
CA LEU A 150 -18.48 -8.62 8.72
C LEU A 150 -18.80 -9.99 9.34
N LYS A 151 -19.01 -11.00 8.52
CA LYS A 151 -19.30 -12.38 8.96
C LYS A 151 -18.04 -13.24 9.08
N LEU A 152 -16.87 -12.69 8.78
CA LEU A 152 -15.57 -13.38 8.69
C LEU A 152 -15.55 -14.53 7.65
N ASP A 153 -16.55 -14.55 6.73
CA ASP A 153 -16.59 -15.51 5.65
C ASP A 153 -15.56 -15.18 4.58
N GLY A 154 -14.78 -16.18 4.15
CA GLY A 154 -13.70 -16.03 3.18
C GLY A 154 -12.43 -15.34 3.72
N VAL A 155 -12.48 -14.66 4.89
CA VAL A 155 -11.34 -13.89 5.42
C VAL A 155 -10.15 -14.79 5.75
N LYS A 156 -10.38 -15.93 6.42
CA LYS A 156 -9.29 -16.86 6.74
C LYS A 156 -8.68 -17.48 5.48
N ALA A 157 -9.51 -17.81 4.49
CA ALA A 157 -9.02 -18.32 3.21
C ALA A 157 -8.19 -17.26 2.47
N PHE A 158 -8.59 -15.99 2.54
CA PHE A 158 -7.83 -14.88 1.97
C PHE A 158 -6.48 -14.65 2.68
N LEU A 159 -6.43 -14.77 4.01
CA LEU A 159 -5.17 -14.72 4.75
C LEU A 159 -4.23 -15.87 4.39
N ASN A 160 -4.76 -17.08 4.20
CA ASN A 160 -3.97 -18.20 3.70
C ASN A 160 -3.42 -17.92 2.29
N LEU A 161 -4.24 -17.34 1.41
CA LEU A 161 -3.83 -16.95 0.07
C LEU A 161 -2.67 -15.95 0.10
N LEU A 162 -2.75 -14.93 0.96
CA LEU A 162 -1.67 -13.96 1.14
C LEU A 162 -0.40 -14.64 1.66
N ASP A 163 -0.50 -15.46 2.72
CA ASP A 163 0.65 -16.17 3.30
C ASP A 163 1.30 -17.13 2.30
N GLU A 164 0.50 -17.70 1.41
CA GLU A 164 0.95 -18.68 0.42
C GLU A 164 1.63 -18.05 -0.79
N TYR A 165 1.13 -16.92 -1.29
CA TYR A 165 1.54 -16.36 -2.59
C TYR A 165 2.24 -14.99 -2.49
N THR A 166 2.53 -14.49 -1.29
CA THR A 166 3.40 -13.33 -1.13
C THR A 166 4.84 -13.74 -0.83
N VAL A 167 5.78 -12.99 -1.37
CA VAL A 167 7.22 -13.18 -1.15
C VAL A 167 7.80 -11.89 -0.61
N MET A 168 8.61 -11.99 0.44
CA MET A 168 9.36 -10.83 0.92
C MET A 168 10.28 -10.30 -0.18
N PRO A 169 10.29 -8.98 -0.42
CA PRO A 169 11.27 -8.37 -1.30
C PRO A 169 12.69 -8.61 -0.77
N SER A 170 13.64 -8.74 -1.69
CA SER A 170 15.05 -8.69 -1.32
C SER A 170 15.48 -7.22 -1.24
N TYR A 171 16.13 -6.86 -0.15
CA TYR A 171 16.63 -5.52 0.08
C TYR A 171 18.16 -5.50 -0.01
N GLY A 172 18.72 -4.36 -0.47
CA GLY A 172 20.16 -4.14 -0.46
C GLY A 172 20.72 -3.87 0.94
N ASP A 173 22.05 -3.93 1.08
CA ASP A 173 22.73 -3.71 2.36
C ASP A 173 22.90 -2.21 2.68
N GLU A 174 22.87 -1.33 1.68
CA GLU A 174 22.99 0.11 1.87
C GLU A 174 21.68 0.71 2.37
N PHE A 175 21.79 1.68 3.28
CA PHE A 175 20.60 2.35 3.82
C PHE A 175 19.78 3.02 2.73
N GLY A 176 18.51 2.73 2.73
CA GLY A 176 17.48 3.36 1.91
C GLY A 176 16.17 3.47 2.66
N ALA A 177 15.44 4.57 2.49
CA ALA A 177 14.10 4.71 3.03
C ALA A 177 13.23 5.61 2.14
N LYS A 178 11.92 5.34 2.10
CA LYS A 178 10.89 6.16 1.42
C LYS A 178 9.94 6.75 2.44
N VAL A 179 9.86 8.08 2.44
CA VAL A 179 8.91 8.84 3.28
C VAL A 179 7.56 8.89 2.56
N TYR A 180 6.50 8.41 3.21
CA TYR A 180 5.17 8.40 2.61
C TYR A 180 4.14 9.28 3.34
N LYS A 181 4.43 9.67 4.60
CA LYS A 181 3.52 10.49 5.40
C LYS A 181 4.29 11.31 6.43
N ILE A 182 3.82 12.53 6.66
CA ILE A 182 4.21 13.39 7.78
C ILE A 182 2.96 13.58 8.66
N ALA A 183 3.12 13.54 9.97
CA ALA A 183 2.05 13.82 10.93
C ALA A 183 2.64 14.40 12.22
N GLU A 184 1.78 14.82 13.14
CA GLU A 184 2.16 15.20 14.49
C GLU A 184 1.58 14.21 15.51
N ASP A 185 2.32 13.95 16.59
CA ASP A 185 1.79 13.19 17.72
C ASP A 185 0.97 14.08 18.65
N ASN A 186 0.30 13.49 19.64
CA ASN A 186 -0.55 14.21 20.60
C ASN A 186 0.20 15.28 21.43
N GLN A 187 1.51 15.32 21.35
CA GLN A 187 2.38 16.30 22.00
C GLN A 187 2.91 17.37 21.04
N GLY A 188 2.47 17.34 19.77
CA GLY A 188 2.95 18.26 18.72
C GLY A 188 4.33 17.91 18.19
N ASN A 189 4.86 16.70 18.47
CA ASN A 189 6.12 16.28 17.87
C ASN A 189 5.88 15.80 16.44
N ARG A 190 6.70 16.28 15.51
CA ARG A 190 6.68 15.82 14.12
C ARG A 190 7.08 14.35 14.03
N LEU A 191 6.27 13.59 13.29
CA LEU A 191 6.47 12.20 12.94
C LEU A 191 6.72 12.08 11.44
N THR A 192 7.86 11.52 11.05
CA THR A 192 8.14 11.18 9.66
C THR A 192 7.94 9.68 9.48
N PHE A 193 6.86 9.31 8.79
CA PHE A 193 6.54 7.92 8.48
C PHE A 193 7.28 7.49 7.23
N MET A 194 8.00 6.38 7.32
CA MET A 194 8.82 5.85 6.22
C MET A 194 8.86 4.33 6.22
N LYS A 195 9.16 3.77 5.06
CA LYS A 195 9.56 2.36 4.92
C LYS A 195 11.06 2.31 4.69
N ILE A 196 11.75 1.47 5.44
CA ILE A 196 13.15 1.16 5.22
C ILE A 196 13.25 0.20 4.03
N THR A 197 13.94 0.61 2.97
CA THR A 197 14.04 -0.12 1.69
C THR A 197 15.42 -0.72 1.46
N GLY A 198 16.36 -0.50 2.38
CA GLY A 198 17.71 -1.08 2.34
C GLY A 198 18.42 -0.87 3.66
N GLY A 199 19.34 -1.77 4.01
CA GLY A 199 20.12 -1.71 5.23
C GLY A 199 19.29 -1.62 6.49
N SER A 200 19.63 -0.69 7.37
CA SER A 200 18.89 -0.41 8.61
C SER A 200 19.03 1.05 9.02
N LEU A 201 18.14 1.52 9.87
CA LEU A 201 18.17 2.84 10.51
C LEU A 201 18.24 2.67 12.02
N LYS A 202 19.18 3.34 12.66
CA LYS A 202 19.37 3.29 14.12
C LYS A 202 19.01 4.60 14.79
N VAL A 203 18.56 4.50 16.04
CA VAL A 203 18.41 5.66 16.91
C VAL A 203 19.77 6.36 17.06
N ARG A 204 19.78 7.68 17.02
CA ARG A 204 20.95 8.56 17.03
C ARG A 204 21.74 8.59 15.73
N GLU A 205 21.34 7.89 14.71
CA GLU A 205 21.90 8.02 13.37
C GLU A 205 21.64 9.42 12.80
N ILE A 206 22.58 9.91 12.02
CA ILE A 206 22.51 11.23 11.40
C ILE A 206 22.06 11.03 9.96
N LEU A 207 20.94 11.65 9.60
CA LEU A 207 20.42 11.65 8.25
C LEU A 207 20.61 13.01 7.60
N GLN A 208 20.89 13.00 6.32
CA GLN A 208 21.08 14.20 5.50
C GLN A 208 20.30 14.04 4.19
N SER A 209 19.67 15.11 3.74
CA SER A 209 19.03 15.16 2.41
C SER A 209 20.04 15.70 1.39
N GLU A 210 19.93 15.23 0.15
CA GLU A 210 20.68 15.84 -0.98
C GLU A 210 20.34 17.32 -1.17
N LYS A 211 19.13 17.74 -0.79
CA LYS A 211 18.64 19.12 -0.94
C LYS A 211 19.02 20.04 0.22
N ASN A 212 19.41 19.50 1.35
CA ASN A 212 19.64 20.28 2.57
C ASN A 212 20.98 19.88 3.20
N THR A 213 21.89 20.84 3.37
CA THR A 213 23.20 20.61 3.98
C THR A 213 23.14 20.36 5.49
N ASN A 214 21.98 20.57 6.12
CA ASN A 214 21.82 20.33 7.55
C ASN A 214 21.58 18.83 7.79
N ALA A 215 22.48 18.25 8.56
CA ALA A 215 22.36 16.88 9.05
C ALA A 215 21.54 16.87 10.34
N GLU A 216 20.51 16.03 10.41
CA GLU A 216 19.62 15.90 11.57
C GLU A 216 19.70 14.49 12.16
N LYS A 217 19.49 14.42 13.48
CA LYS A 217 19.63 13.19 14.24
C LYS A 217 18.29 12.52 14.48
N VAL A 218 18.22 11.23 14.23
CA VAL A 218 17.08 10.38 14.61
C VAL A 218 17.00 10.29 16.12
N ASN A 219 15.92 10.80 16.73
CA ASN A 219 15.73 10.79 18.17
C ASN A 219 15.07 9.50 18.64
N ARG A 220 14.02 9.04 17.95
CA ARG A 220 13.29 7.80 18.28
C ARG A 220 12.76 7.16 16.99
N ILE A 221 12.65 5.83 17.04
CA ILE A 221 12.00 5.03 16.00
C ILE A 221 10.80 4.34 16.64
N ARG A 222 9.62 4.47 16.04
CA ARG A 222 8.35 3.94 16.54
C ARG A 222 7.70 3.06 15.47
N ILE A 223 7.33 1.84 15.84
CA ILE A 223 6.52 0.95 15.01
C ILE A 223 5.08 1.02 15.53
N TYR A 224 4.17 1.53 14.72
CA TYR A 224 2.77 1.70 15.09
C TYR A 224 1.94 0.44 14.81
N SER A 225 0.97 0.17 15.70
CA SER A 225 -0.12 -0.78 15.46
C SER A 225 -1.41 -0.20 16.04
N GLY A 226 -2.24 0.37 15.17
CA GLY A 226 -3.35 1.22 15.55
C GLY A 226 -2.88 2.53 16.19
N GLU A 227 -3.39 2.85 17.37
CA GLU A 227 -3.01 4.05 18.14
C GLU A 227 -1.78 3.84 19.03
N LYS A 228 -1.37 2.59 19.21
CA LYS A 228 -0.22 2.22 20.05
C LYS A 228 1.03 2.10 19.19
N PHE A 229 2.17 2.34 19.81
CA PHE A 229 3.46 2.10 19.18
C PHE A 229 4.43 1.38 20.11
N THR A 230 5.38 0.70 19.52
CA THR A 230 6.57 0.14 20.18
C THR A 230 7.79 0.95 19.75
N ALA A 231 8.56 1.44 20.72
CA ALA A 231 9.85 2.09 20.42
C ALA A 231 10.91 1.01 20.20
N VAL A 232 11.72 1.20 19.15
CA VAL A 232 12.81 0.29 18.80
C VAL A 232 14.12 1.07 18.63
N GLU A 233 15.25 0.42 18.87
CA GLU A 233 16.58 1.03 18.70
C GLU A 233 17.05 0.97 17.24
N GLU A 234 16.51 0.02 16.45
CA GLU A 234 16.87 -0.20 15.05
C GLU A 234 15.64 -0.65 14.25
N ALA A 235 15.50 -0.12 13.04
CA ALA A 235 14.54 -0.56 12.04
C ALA A 235 15.29 -1.10 10.83
N VAL A 236 15.09 -2.39 10.51
CA VAL A 236 15.73 -3.06 9.37
C VAL A 236 14.92 -2.90 8.09
N ALA A 237 15.53 -3.18 6.95
CA ALA A 237 14.86 -3.17 5.65
C ALA A 237 13.54 -3.99 5.66
N GLY A 238 12.49 -3.46 5.04
CA GLY A 238 11.12 -3.97 5.08
C GLY A 238 10.26 -3.36 6.19
N THR A 239 10.87 -2.76 7.22
CA THR A 239 10.12 -2.16 8.34
C THR A 239 9.45 -0.85 7.93
N VAL A 240 8.17 -0.71 8.28
CA VAL A 240 7.43 0.57 8.22
C VAL A 240 7.44 1.17 9.61
N CYS A 241 7.98 2.37 9.75
CA CYS A 241 8.15 3.04 11.04
C CYS A 241 7.89 4.54 10.95
N ALA A 242 7.75 5.19 12.11
CA ALA A 242 7.76 6.63 12.23
C ALA A 242 8.98 7.06 13.04
N VAL A 243 9.67 8.10 12.57
CA VAL A 243 10.84 8.64 13.27
C VAL A 243 10.57 10.06 13.74
N THR A 244 11.23 10.44 14.86
CA THR A 244 11.25 11.80 15.37
C THR A 244 12.66 12.38 15.30
N GLY A 245 12.76 13.72 15.27
CA GLY A 245 14.05 14.42 15.22
C GLY A 245 14.47 14.86 13.81
N ILE A 246 13.67 14.54 12.78
CA ILE A 246 13.92 14.90 11.39
C ILE A 246 12.85 15.90 10.96
N THR A 247 13.28 17.06 10.42
CA THR A 247 12.38 18.14 9.99
C THR A 247 12.50 18.46 8.50
N PHE A 248 13.59 18.09 7.86
CA PHE A 248 13.89 18.42 6.46
C PHE A 248 13.13 17.57 5.43
N THR A 249 12.42 16.52 5.86
CA THR A 249 11.75 15.59 4.95
C THR A 249 10.35 16.05 4.59
N SER A 250 9.89 15.67 3.39
CA SER A 250 8.52 15.79 2.92
C SER A 250 7.98 14.43 2.48
N SER A 251 6.66 14.30 2.40
CA SER A 251 6.05 13.09 1.84
C SER A 251 6.49 12.90 0.40
N GLY A 252 6.98 11.68 0.07
CA GLY A 252 7.54 11.35 -1.23
C GLY A 252 9.07 11.47 -1.32
N ASP A 253 9.74 11.95 -0.27
CA ASP A 253 11.21 12.00 -0.27
C ASP A 253 11.82 10.60 -0.13
N GLY A 254 12.92 10.38 -0.85
CA GLY A 254 13.83 9.26 -0.67
C GLY A 254 15.00 9.65 0.20
N LEU A 255 15.49 8.73 1.01
CA LEU A 255 16.65 8.88 1.86
C LEU A 255 17.67 7.77 1.55
N GLY A 256 18.95 8.06 1.72
CA GLY A 256 20.03 7.12 1.39
C GLY A 256 20.06 6.83 -0.11
N VAL A 257 19.99 5.54 -0.49
CA VAL A 257 20.02 5.12 -1.90
C VAL A 257 18.69 5.36 -2.64
N GLU A 258 17.64 5.73 -1.93
CA GLU A 258 16.34 5.98 -2.54
C GLU A 258 16.23 7.36 -3.16
N LYS A 259 15.64 7.40 -4.35
CA LYS A 259 15.34 8.67 -5.04
C LYS A 259 14.00 9.24 -4.58
N ASN A 260 13.89 10.55 -4.62
CA ASN A 260 12.62 11.21 -4.39
C ASN A 260 11.57 10.73 -5.39
N SER A 261 10.36 10.55 -4.91
CA SER A 261 9.21 10.26 -5.76
C SER A 261 8.93 11.46 -6.67
N GLY A 262 8.44 11.18 -7.87
CA GLY A 262 7.95 12.23 -8.77
C GLY A 262 6.70 12.93 -8.21
N VAL A 263 6.27 13.98 -8.90
CA VAL A 263 5.02 14.69 -8.59
C VAL A 263 3.84 13.68 -8.63
N PRO A 264 2.94 13.70 -7.62
CA PRO A 264 1.74 12.88 -7.65
C PRO A 264 0.94 13.11 -8.96
N VAL A 265 0.30 12.06 -9.47
CA VAL A 265 -0.56 12.18 -10.67
C VAL A 265 -1.91 12.78 -10.33
N LEU A 266 -2.36 12.55 -9.11
CA LEU A 266 -3.64 13.04 -8.65
C LEU A 266 -3.46 14.46 -8.10
N GLU A 267 -3.84 15.43 -8.92
CA GLU A 267 -3.86 16.85 -8.53
C GLU A 267 -5.19 17.20 -7.85
N PRO A 268 -5.18 18.19 -6.93
CA PRO A 268 -6.42 18.70 -6.32
C PRO A 268 -7.37 19.21 -7.40
N VAL A 269 -8.63 18.79 -7.32
CA VAL A 269 -9.68 19.20 -8.28
C VAL A 269 -10.22 20.59 -7.94
N LEU A 270 -10.13 21.00 -6.69
CA LEU A 270 -10.70 22.23 -6.18
C LEU A 270 -9.65 23.07 -5.46
N THR A 271 -9.61 24.35 -5.78
CA THR A 271 -8.78 25.34 -5.07
C THR A 271 -9.69 26.34 -4.36
N TYR A 272 -9.45 26.57 -3.08
CA TYR A 272 -10.20 27.52 -2.26
C TYR A 272 -9.30 28.67 -1.83
N LYS A 273 -9.86 29.88 -1.83
CA LYS A 273 -9.25 31.05 -1.19
C LYS A 273 -9.59 31.01 0.29
N VAL A 274 -8.58 31.07 1.15
CA VAL A 274 -8.79 31.24 2.61
C VAL A 274 -8.99 32.72 2.93
N GLU A 275 -10.12 33.05 3.53
CA GLU A 275 -10.39 34.39 4.09
C GLU A 275 -10.28 34.29 5.59
N LEU A 276 -9.43 35.16 6.16
CA LEU A 276 -9.21 35.19 7.60
C LEU A 276 -10.27 36.08 8.24
N GLU A 277 -10.77 35.70 9.41
CA GLU A 277 -11.65 36.54 10.22
C GLU A 277 -10.93 37.80 10.69
N ASP A 278 -11.68 38.91 10.83
CA ASP A 278 -11.14 40.17 11.31
C ASP A 278 -10.46 40.02 12.68
N GLY A 279 -9.20 40.46 12.77
CA GLY A 279 -8.39 40.32 13.97
C GLY A 279 -7.52 39.08 14.04
N THR A 280 -7.61 38.18 13.06
CA THR A 280 -6.71 37.02 12.98
C THR A 280 -5.32 37.48 12.51
N ASP A 281 -4.28 37.12 13.26
CA ASP A 281 -2.90 37.38 12.86
C ASP A 281 -2.52 36.50 11.62
N ALA A 282 -2.25 37.19 10.51
CA ALA A 282 -1.92 36.55 9.24
C ALA A 282 -0.66 35.68 9.32
N HIS A 283 0.31 36.03 10.17
CA HIS A 283 1.53 35.25 10.35
C HIS A 283 1.24 33.91 11.06
N THR A 284 0.40 33.96 12.10
CA THR A 284 -0.02 32.75 12.83
C THR A 284 -0.86 31.84 11.92
N ALA A 285 -1.77 32.41 11.10
CA ALA A 285 -2.55 31.65 10.13
C ALA A 285 -1.64 30.99 9.05
N LEU A 286 -0.69 31.73 8.51
CA LEU A 286 0.27 31.21 7.53
C LEU A 286 1.13 30.07 8.12
N THR A 287 1.54 30.20 9.38
CA THR A 287 2.31 29.14 10.06
C THR A 287 1.50 27.87 10.19
N LYS A 288 0.21 27.97 10.57
CA LYS A 288 -0.70 26.81 10.62
C LYS A 288 -0.95 26.19 9.25
N LEU A 289 -1.13 27.01 8.20
CA LEU A 289 -1.28 26.51 6.83
C LEU A 289 -0.03 25.79 6.35
N LYS A 290 1.17 26.29 6.66
CA LYS A 290 2.43 25.57 6.36
C LYS A 290 2.57 24.25 7.10
N THR A 291 2.05 24.15 8.32
CA THR A 291 2.02 22.86 9.03
C THR A 291 1.12 21.87 8.30
N LEU A 292 -0.07 22.30 7.87
CA LEU A 292 -0.99 21.47 7.06
C LEU A 292 -0.38 21.08 5.71
N GLU A 293 0.32 22.00 5.03
CA GLU A 293 1.04 21.73 3.78
C GLU A 293 2.12 20.65 3.97
N ASN A 294 2.82 20.63 5.11
CA ASN A 294 3.80 19.60 5.41
C ASN A 294 3.16 18.22 5.63
N GLU A 295 1.95 18.18 6.21
CA GLU A 295 1.20 16.93 6.41
C GLU A 295 0.59 16.41 5.10
N ASP A 296 0.08 17.30 4.27
CA ASP A 296 -0.54 17.01 2.99
C ASP A 296 -0.08 18.00 1.91
N PRO A 297 1.14 17.84 1.38
CA PRO A 297 1.66 18.67 0.29
C PRO A 297 0.88 18.37 -0.99
N GLN A 298 0.14 19.37 -1.47
CA GLN A 298 -0.62 19.37 -2.73
C GLN A 298 -0.20 20.54 -3.61
#